data_87fa2f0747ccde85298d90a3dda6fb54
#
_entry.id   87fa2f0747ccde85298d90a3dda6fb54
#
_cell.length_a   1.000
_cell.length_b   1.000
_cell.length_c   1.000
_cell.angle_alpha   90.00
_cell.angle_beta   90.00
_cell.angle_gamma   90.00
#
_symmetry.space_group_name_H-M   'P 1'
#
loop_
_entity.id
_entity.type
_entity.pdbx_description
1 polymer ?
#
loop_
_entity_poly.entity_id
_entity_poly.type
_entity_poly.pdbx_seq_one_letter_code
_entity_poly.pdbx_strand_id
1 'polypeptide(L)'
;MARRNGSLTLTESVFSQLRTDILSGQLSPGSPLMPGELRMHFSVSIAVIREALTRLSEQGLAKQSPNYGFTVMNLSAAELKNIIEARKINEGAALQQAISKGDVVWESNIVALHHQLEQTPEYLIDDKGRVNDSWSTIHRQFHRALIEACDNSILLDICARLWNISELYRYWSVPRDNNRPFITEHKTLMQAVLSRDCERAVAIYNAHIQLTVDILLESNALNDN
;
A
#
# COMPACT_ATOMS: atom_id res chain seq x y z
N MET A 1 28.85 21.40 -14.98
CA MET A 1 27.44 20.95 -15.13
C MET A 1 26.79 20.92 -13.76
N ALA A 2 25.93 21.88 -13.49
CA ALA A 2 25.24 22.00 -12.19
C ALA A 2 24.22 20.88 -12.01
N ARG A 3 24.33 20.10 -10.94
CA ARG A 3 23.27 19.15 -10.50
C ARG A 3 22.01 19.96 -10.21
N ARG A 4 20.95 19.74 -11.00
CA ARG A 4 19.61 20.23 -10.68
C ARG A 4 19.21 19.63 -9.33
N ASN A 5 19.07 20.49 -8.32
CA ASN A 5 18.40 20.16 -7.07
C ASN A 5 17.02 19.59 -7.39
N GLY A 6 16.67 18.47 -6.74
CA GLY A 6 15.48 17.68 -7.02
C GLY A 6 14.17 18.38 -6.64
N SER A 7 13.73 19.32 -7.46
CA SER A 7 12.31 19.69 -7.47
C SER A 7 11.55 18.60 -8.18
N LEU A 8 10.53 18.04 -7.53
CA LEU A 8 9.58 17.12 -8.16
C LEU A 8 9.04 17.76 -9.45
N THR A 9 8.85 16.93 -10.49
CA THR A 9 8.15 17.41 -11.68
C THR A 9 6.70 17.76 -11.33
N LEU A 10 6.05 18.62 -12.10
CA LEU A 10 4.63 18.94 -11.90
C LEU A 10 3.76 17.68 -11.91
N THR A 11 4.04 16.73 -12.81
CA THR A 11 3.36 15.43 -12.85
C THR A 11 3.56 14.66 -11.57
N GLU A 12 4.78 14.60 -11.04
CA GLU A 12 5.08 13.90 -9.78
C GLU A 12 4.35 14.52 -8.59
N SER A 13 4.33 15.85 -8.52
CA SER A 13 3.62 16.58 -7.47
C SER A 13 2.12 16.30 -7.50
N VAL A 14 1.48 16.40 -8.68
CA VAL A 14 0.05 16.13 -8.86
C VAL A 14 -0.26 14.65 -8.56
N PHE A 15 0.55 13.73 -9.06
CA PHE A 15 0.40 12.30 -8.80
C PHE A 15 0.47 11.99 -7.30
N SER A 16 1.47 12.52 -6.60
CA SER A 16 1.66 12.29 -5.17
C SER A 16 0.51 12.86 -4.34
N GLN A 17 0.01 14.06 -4.70
CA GLN A 17 -1.12 14.66 -3.99
C GLN A 17 -2.40 13.84 -4.22
N LEU A 18 -2.75 13.54 -5.47
CA LEU A 18 -3.93 12.74 -5.78
C LEU A 18 -3.86 11.34 -5.13
N ARG A 19 -2.68 10.74 -5.10
CA ARG A 19 -2.47 9.47 -4.41
C ARG A 19 -2.75 9.61 -2.91
N THR A 20 -2.26 10.66 -2.28
CA THR A 20 -2.54 10.95 -0.87
C THR A 20 -4.03 11.17 -0.64
N ASP A 21 -4.70 11.98 -1.48
CA ASP A 21 -6.13 12.27 -1.37
C ASP A 21 -7.01 11.00 -1.51
N ILE A 22 -6.63 10.08 -2.40
CA ILE A 22 -7.29 8.78 -2.55
C ILE A 22 -7.07 7.93 -1.29
N LEU A 23 -5.83 7.78 -0.86
CA LEU A 23 -5.51 6.93 0.28
C LEU A 23 -5.97 7.50 1.62
N SER A 24 -6.06 8.82 1.79
CA SER A 24 -6.61 9.46 2.99
C SER A 24 -8.14 9.53 3.01
N GLY A 25 -8.79 9.12 1.93
CA GLY A 25 -10.24 9.14 1.85
C GLY A 25 -10.87 10.48 1.44
N GLN A 26 -10.08 11.46 1.09
CA GLN A 26 -10.61 12.74 0.57
C GLN A 26 -11.27 12.56 -0.81
N LEU A 27 -10.75 11.63 -1.62
CA LEU A 27 -11.35 11.19 -2.88
C LEU A 27 -11.95 9.79 -2.68
N SER A 28 -13.27 9.72 -2.60
CA SER A 28 -14.01 8.48 -2.28
C SER A 28 -13.89 7.41 -3.38
N PRO A 29 -13.93 6.10 -3.03
CA PRO A 29 -14.03 5.02 -4.01
C PRO A 29 -15.17 5.26 -4.98
N GLY A 30 -14.94 4.97 -6.28
CA GLY A 30 -15.89 5.18 -7.35
C GLY A 30 -16.11 6.63 -7.78
N SER A 31 -15.57 7.62 -7.04
CA SER A 31 -15.74 9.03 -7.42
C SER A 31 -15.03 9.37 -8.74
N PRO A 32 -15.62 10.25 -9.58
CA PRO A 32 -15.02 10.65 -10.84
C PRO A 32 -13.78 11.53 -10.60
N LEU A 33 -12.74 11.28 -11.40
CA LEU A 33 -11.51 12.08 -11.45
C LEU A 33 -11.53 12.89 -12.76
N MET A 34 -12.19 14.04 -12.73
CA MET A 34 -12.44 14.87 -13.91
C MET A 34 -11.20 15.69 -14.30
N PRO A 35 -10.52 15.39 -15.44
CA PRO A 35 -9.30 16.09 -15.80
C PRO A 35 -9.47 17.61 -15.96
N GLY A 36 -10.67 18.07 -16.38
CA GLY A 36 -11.00 19.48 -16.53
C GLY A 36 -11.03 20.23 -15.19
N GLU A 37 -11.57 19.64 -14.14
CA GLU A 37 -11.63 20.20 -12.79
C GLU A 37 -10.27 20.16 -12.11
N LEU A 38 -9.60 19.01 -12.19
CA LEU A 38 -8.28 18.81 -11.61
C LEU A 38 -7.23 19.77 -12.18
N ARG A 39 -7.28 20.06 -13.50
CA ARG A 39 -6.37 21.05 -14.09
C ARG A 39 -6.54 22.44 -13.49
N MET A 40 -7.75 22.83 -13.15
CA MET A 40 -8.02 24.12 -12.50
C MET A 40 -7.55 24.12 -11.05
N HIS A 41 -7.86 23.04 -10.32
CA HIS A 41 -7.46 22.86 -8.92
C HIS A 41 -5.92 22.92 -8.76
N PHE A 42 -5.18 22.19 -9.60
CA PHE A 42 -3.71 22.12 -9.53
C PHE A 42 -3.01 23.23 -10.33
N SER A 43 -3.74 24.06 -11.08
CA SER A 43 -3.17 25.11 -11.95
C SER A 43 -2.11 24.58 -12.93
N VAL A 44 -2.34 23.40 -13.53
CA VAL A 44 -1.43 22.75 -14.48
C VAL A 44 -2.12 22.46 -15.81
N SER A 45 -1.36 21.98 -16.81
CA SER A 45 -1.93 21.59 -18.09
C SER A 45 -2.74 20.27 -17.96
N ILE A 46 -3.70 20.08 -18.86
CA ILE A 46 -4.50 18.85 -18.92
C ILE A 46 -3.65 17.61 -19.23
N ALA A 47 -2.52 17.79 -19.92
CA ALA A 47 -1.57 16.72 -20.21
C ALA A 47 -0.91 16.20 -18.93
N VAL A 48 -0.48 17.08 -18.03
CA VAL A 48 0.07 16.74 -16.71
C VAL A 48 -0.94 15.95 -15.88
N ILE A 49 -2.20 16.40 -15.85
CA ILE A 49 -3.27 15.67 -15.13
C ILE A 49 -3.50 14.28 -15.72
N ARG A 50 -3.62 14.16 -17.05
CA ARG A 50 -3.84 12.85 -17.68
C ARG A 50 -2.69 11.88 -17.42
N GLU A 51 -1.45 12.35 -17.45
CA GLU A 51 -0.28 11.55 -17.12
C GLU A 51 -0.33 11.07 -15.67
N ALA A 52 -0.62 11.96 -14.71
CA ALA A 52 -0.77 11.58 -13.31
C ALA A 52 -1.89 10.56 -13.09
N LEU A 53 -3.06 10.74 -13.73
CA LEU A 53 -4.18 9.81 -13.66
C LEU A 53 -3.87 8.45 -14.30
N THR A 54 -3.13 8.42 -15.41
CA THR A 54 -2.66 7.18 -16.02
C THR A 54 -1.76 6.40 -15.06
N ARG A 55 -0.80 7.07 -14.43
CA ARG A 55 0.07 6.46 -13.41
C ARG A 55 -0.71 5.93 -12.20
N LEU A 56 -1.75 6.64 -11.75
CA LEU A 56 -2.65 6.15 -10.69
C LEU A 56 -3.40 4.88 -11.14
N SER A 57 -3.80 4.82 -12.41
CA SER A 57 -4.46 3.64 -12.98
C SER A 57 -3.50 2.44 -13.08
N GLU A 58 -2.24 2.68 -13.47
CA GLU A 58 -1.20 1.65 -13.48
C GLU A 58 -0.92 1.10 -12.08
N GLN A 59 -1.04 1.94 -11.05
CA GLN A 59 -0.91 1.53 -9.65
C GLN A 59 -2.19 0.89 -9.06
N GLY A 60 -3.28 0.80 -9.83
CA GLY A 60 -4.54 0.22 -9.38
C GLY A 60 -5.35 1.11 -8.43
N LEU A 61 -5.00 2.40 -8.29
CA LEU A 61 -5.73 3.37 -7.46
C LEU A 61 -6.85 4.09 -8.22
N ALA A 62 -6.76 4.12 -9.54
CA ALA A 62 -7.80 4.65 -10.40
C ALA A 62 -8.14 3.65 -11.51
N LYS A 63 -9.32 3.78 -12.07
CA LYS A 63 -9.79 3.02 -13.23
C LYS A 63 -10.03 3.97 -14.39
N GLN A 64 -9.43 3.69 -15.53
CA GLN A 64 -9.74 4.37 -16.78
C GLN A 64 -10.83 3.58 -17.52
N SER A 65 -11.91 4.26 -17.90
CA SER A 65 -12.99 3.67 -18.70
C SER A 65 -13.16 4.44 -19.99
N PRO A 66 -13.28 3.74 -21.15
CA PRO A 66 -13.56 4.39 -22.42
C PRO A 66 -14.83 5.23 -22.30
N ASN A 67 -14.78 6.47 -22.79
CA ASN A 67 -15.87 7.46 -22.79
C ASN A 67 -16.30 8.00 -21.40
N TYR A 68 -15.89 7.40 -20.29
CA TYR A 68 -16.25 7.82 -18.92
C TYR A 68 -15.09 8.49 -18.17
N GLY A 69 -13.87 8.50 -18.75
CA GLY A 69 -12.69 9.12 -18.12
C GLY A 69 -12.07 8.27 -17.03
N PHE A 70 -11.71 8.91 -15.92
CA PHE A 70 -11.08 8.25 -14.77
C PHE A 70 -12.00 8.31 -13.55
N THR A 71 -11.99 7.24 -12.77
CA THR A 71 -12.65 7.16 -11.46
C THR A 71 -11.68 6.59 -10.44
N VAL A 72 -11.82 6.93 -9.17
CA VAL A 72 -11.15 6.20 -8.08
C VAL A 72 -11.57 4.73 -8.15
N MET A 73 -10.64 3.81 -7.85
CA MET A 73 -10.96 2.38 -7.80
C MET A 73 -12.16 2.13 -6.88
N ASN A 74 -13.13 1.36 -7.35
CA ASN A 74 -14.27 0.96 -6.53
C ASN A 74 -13.86 -0.15 -5.56
N LEU A 75 -14.55 -0.28 -4.44
CA LEU A 75 -14.28 -1.30 -3.42
C LEU A 75 -15.42 -2.32 -3.42
N SER A 76 -15.07 -3.61 -3.45
CA SER A 76 -16.02 -4.70 -3.25
C SER A 76 -15.42 -5.82 -2.41
N ALA A 77 -16.24 -6.51 -1.64
CA ALA A 77 -15.82 -7.65 -0.82
C ALA A 77 -15.27 -8.81 -1.68
N ALA A 78 -15.88 -9.05 -2.85
CA ALA A 78 -15.44 -10.10 -3.77
C ALA A 78 -14.06 -9.77 -4.36
N GLU A 79 -13.82 -8.52 -4.76
CA GLU A 79 -12.54 -8.10 -5.32
C GLU A 79 -11.44 -8.11 -4.24
N LEU A 80 -11.75 -7.70 -3.01
CA LEU A 80 -10.81 -7.78 -1.87
C LEU A 80 -10.31 -9.23 -1.68
N LYS A 81 -11.20 -10.22 -1.69
CA LYS A 81 -10.82 -11.63 -1.58
C LYS A 81 -9.85 -12.05 -2.69
N ASN A 82 -10.15 -11.66 -3.93
CA ASN A 82 -9.27 -11.97 -5.07
C ASN A 82 -7.90 -11.29 -4.96
N ILE A 83 -7.86 -10.04 -4.51
CA ILE A 83 -6.60 -9.31 -4.27
C ILE A 83 -5.76 -10.01 -3.21
N ILE A 84 -6.36 -10.48 -2.14
CA ILE A 84 -5.65 -11.16 -1.05
C ILE A 84 -5.09 -12.50 -1.49
N GLU A 85 -5.84 -13.29 -2.24
CA GLU A 85 -5.30 -14.53 -2.79
C GLU A 85 -4.13 -14.27 -3.75
N ALA A 86 -4.24 -13.24 -4.59
CA ALA A 86 -3.12 -12.82 -5.44
C ALA A 86 -1.91 -12.35 -4.62
N ARG A 87 -2.12 -11.62 -3.52
CA ARG A 87 -1.04 -11.21 -2.62
C ARG A 87 -0.35 -12.40 -1.98
N LYS A 88 -1.09 -13.34 -1.39
CA LYS A 88 -0.52 -14.54 -0.77
C LYS A 88 0.37 -15.31 -1.74
N ILE A 89 -0.07 -15.49 -2.99
CA ILE A 89 0.69 -16.19 -4.02
C ILE A 89 1.97 -15.42 -4.38
N ASN A 90 1.86 -14.14 -4.75
CA ASN A 90 2.98 -13.39 -5.28
C ASN A 90 3.96 -12.95 -4.18
N GLU A 91 3.45 -12.43 -3.06
CA GLU A 91 4.28 -11.98 -1.94
C GLU A 91 4.89 -13.17 -1.19
N GLY A 92 4.16 -14.29 -1.08
CA GLY A 92 4.72 -15.54 -0.54
C GLY A 92 5.89 -16.06 -1.37
N ALA A 93 5.76 -16.09 -2.71
CA ALA A 93 6.84 -16.48 -3.60
C ALA A 93 8.04 -15.50 -3.53
N ALA A 94 7.78 -14.20 -3.45
CA ALA A 94 8.83 -13.19 -3.30
C ALA A 94 9.55 -13.33 -1.94
N LEU A 95 8.81 -13.58 -0.86
CA LEU A 95 9.37 -13.78 0.49
C LEU A 95 10.27 -15.02 0.55
N GLN A 96 9.85 -16.13 -0.05
CA GLN A 96 10.67 -17.34 -0.15
C GLN A 96 12.01 -17.08 -0.84
N GLN A 97 11.98 -16.37 -1.97
CA GLN A 97 13.19 -16.01 -2.70
C GLN A 97 14.05 -15.03 -1.89
N ALA A 98 13.45 -14.05 -1.23
CA ALA A 98 14.16 -13.07 -0.42
C ALA A 98 14.87 -13.74 0.78
N ILE A 99 14.20 -14.66 1.47
CA ILE A 99 14.82 -15.45 2.56
C ILE A 99 16.00 -16.28 2.05
N SER A 100 15.91 -16.84 0.85
CA SER A 100 16.98 -17.65 0.27
C SER A 100 18.19 -16.81 -0.19
N LYS A 101 17.97 -15.60 -0.68
CA LYS A 101 19.01 -14.78 -1.33
C LYS A 101 19.53 -13.64 -0.45
N GLY A 102 18.73 -13.17 0.49
CA GLY A 102 19.03 -11.99 1.31
C GLY A 102 20.31 -12.15 2.14
N ASP A 103 21.04 -11.07 2.29
CA ASP A 103 22.27 -10.97 3.06
C ASP A 103 22.06 -10.27 4.42
N VAL A 104 23.13 -10.07 5.17
CA VAL A 104 23.10 -9.38 6.47
C VAL A 104 22.67 -7.91 6.35
N VAL A 105 22.90 -7.26 5.20
CA VAL A 105 22.47 -5.88 4.97
C VAL A 105 20.96 -5.83 4.83
N TRP A 106 20.38 -6.77 4.07
CA TRP A 106 18.95 -6.94 3.96
C TRP A 106 18.29 -7.21 5.32
N GLU A 107 18.84 -8.14 6.12
CA GLU A 107 18.35 -8.42 7.48
C GLU A 107 18.40 -7.17 8.38
N SER A 108 19.50 -6.44 8.34
CA SER A 108 19.67 -5.22 9.13
C SER A 108 18.66 -4.14 8.77
N ASN A 109 18.31 -4.02 7.47
CA ASN A 109 17.27 -3.10 7.00
C ASN A 109 15.88 -3.48 7.53
N ILE A 110 15.54 -4.76 7.55
CA ILE A 110 14.27 -5.26 8.13
C ILE A 110 14.18 -4.91 9.62
N VAL A 111 15.27 -5.16 10.39
CA VAL A 111 15.32 -4.85 11.81
C VAL A 111 15.16 -3.34 12.07
N ALA A 112 15.86 -2.51 11.28
CA ALA A 112 15.77 -1.06 11.40
C ALA A 112 14.36 -0.53 11.12
N LEU A 113 13.70 -1.03 10.07
CA LEU A 113 12.34 -0.65 9.72
C LEU A 113 11.32 -1.14 10.76
N HIS A 114 11.49 -2.35 11.29
CA HIS A 114 10.65 -2.84 12.39
C HIS A 114 10.79 -1.96 13.63
N HIS A 115 12.00 -1.59 14.00
CA HIS A 115 12.23 -0.70 15.14
C HIS A 115 11.56 0.67 14.93
N GLN A 116 11.66 1.26 13.73
CA GLN A 116 10.97 2.51 13.42
C GLN A 116 9.44 2.35 13.51
N LEU A 117 8.91 1.23 13.02
CA LEU A 117 7.48 0.93 13.07
C LEU A 117 6.98 0.84 14.51
N GLU A 118 7.74 0.17 15.39
CA GLU A 118 7.45 0.04 16.82
C GLU A 118 7.45 1.39 17.56
N GLN A 119 8.30 2.32 17.15
CA GLN A 119 8.41 3.66 17.76
C GLN A 119 7.43 4.70 17.17
N THR A 120 6.72 4.37 16.12
CA THR A 120 5.82 5.31 15.44
C THR A 120 4.38 4.96 15.75
N PRO A 121 3.58 5.84 16.37
CA PRO A 121 2.17 5.59 16.64
C PRO A 121 1.36 5.36 15.35
N GLU A 122 0.50 4.34 15.34
CA GLU A 122 -0.36 4.02 14.20
C GLU A 122 -1.39 5.11 13.91
N TYR A 123 -1.90 5.74 14.96
CA TYR A 123 -2.90 6.82 14.88
C TYR A 123 -2.32 8.13 15.37
N LEU A 124 -2.86 9.24 14.87
CA LEU A 124 -2.49 10.57 15.35
C LEU A 124 -2.95 10.75 16.82
N ILE A 125 -2.12 11.42 17.62
CA ILE A 125 -2.40 11.67 19.05
C ILE A 125 -3.66 12.53 19.20
N ASP A 126 -3.81 13.54 18.34
CA ASP A 126 -4.91 14.52 18.39
C ASP A 126 -6.17 14.07 17.62
N ASP A 127 -6.05 13.05 16.78
CA ASP A 127 -7.15 12.46 16.02
C ASP A 127 -6.97 10.94 15.90
N LYS A 128 -7.41 10.22 16.94
CA LYS A 128 -7.35 8.75 16.99
C LYS A 128 -8.15 8.05 15.88
N GLY A 129 -8.93 8.80 15.13
CA GLY A 129 -9.64 8.29 13.97
C GLY A 129 -8.84 8.34 12.67
N ARG A 130 -7.68 9.01 12.67
CA ARG A 130 -6.84 9.19 11.48
C ARG A 130 -5.53 8.43 11.62
N VAL A 131 -5.26 7.59 10.62
CA VAL A 131 -3.98 6.86 10.54
C VAL A 131 -2.84 7.86 10.34
N ASN A 132 -1.74 7.64 11.03
CA ASN A 132 -0.52 8.43 10.92
C ASN A 132 0.20 8.11 9.60
N ASP A 133 0.34 9.12 8.74
CA ASP A 133 1.00 8.96 7.43
C ASP A 133 2.46 8.48 7.54
N SER A 134 3.17 8.88 8.60
CA SER A 134 4.52 8.40 8.87
C SER A 134 4.51 6.91 9.19
N TRP A 135 3.56 6.45 10.01
CA TRP A 135 3.40 5.02 10.30
C TRP A 135 3.08 4.23 9.04
N SER A 136 2.12 4.69 8.23
CA SER A 136 1.75 4.03 6.97
C SER A 136 2.94 3.92 6.01
N THR A 137 3.79 4.94 5.97
CA THR A 137 5.00 4.92 5.13
C THR A 137 5.99 3.87 5.62
N ILE A 138 6.28 3.83 6.92
CA ILE A 138 7.21 2.87 7.52
C ILE A 138 6.65 1.44 7.42
N HIS A 139 5.36 1.25 7.65
CA HIS A 139 4.68 -0.03 7.51
C HIS A 139 4.83 -0.61 6.08
N ARG A 140 4.60 0.24 5.07
CA ARG A 140 4.85 -0.12 3.67
C ARG A 140 6.31 -0.48 3.41
N GLN A 141 7.26 0.31 3.93
CA GLN A 141 8.68 0.06 3.76
C GLN A 141 9.11 -1.24 4.43
N PHE A 142 8.59 -1.56 5.60
CA PHE A 142 8.84 -2.81 6.30
C PHE A 142 8.39 -4.02 5.45
N HIS A 143 7.14 -4.02 4.97
CA HIS A 143 6.63 -5.12 4.15
C HIS A 143 7.38 -5.26 2.83
N ARG A 144 7.75 -4.14 2.20
CA ARG A 144 8.58 -4.16 1.00
C ARG A 144 9.97 -4.75 1.27
N ALA A 145 10.61 -4.35 2.36
CA ALA A 145 11.93 -4.85 2.74
C ALA A 145 11.95 -6.37 2.91
N LEU A 146 10.88 -6.98 3.46
CA LEU A 146 10.78 -8.42 3.60
C LEU A 146 10.97 -9.19 2.29
N ILE A 147 10.52 -8.63 1.16
CA ILE A 147 10.52 -9.28 -0.15
C ILE A 147 11.58 -8.73 -1.11
N GLU A 148 12.27 -7.64 -0.76
CA GLU A 148 13.14 -6.90 -1.68
C GLU A 148 14.31 -7.73 -2.20
N ALA A 149 14.89 -8.60 -1.35
CA ALA A 149 15.99 -9.48 -1.73
C ALA A 149 15.58 -10.64 -2.67
N CYS A 150 14.30 -10.72 -3.11
CA CYS A 150 13.91 -11.72 -4.11
C CYS A 150 14.61 -11.53 -5.45
N ASP A 151 15.15 -10.33 -5.72
CA ASP A 151 15.91 -9.99 -6.92
C ASP A 151 15.11 -10.25 -8.22
N ASN A 152 13.82 -9.89 -8.18
CA ASN A 152 12.90 -10.00 -9.32
C ASN A 152 12.05 -8.74 -9.40
N SER A 153 12.48 -7.78 -10.22
CA SER A 153 11.81 -6.47 -10.35
C SER A 153 10.35 -6.60 -10.81
N ILE A 154 10.05 -7.54 -11.71
CA ILE A 154 8.67 -7.76 -12.21
C ILE A 154 7.77 -8.25 -11.07
N LEU A 155 8.25 -9.21 -10.28
CA LEU A 155 7.49 -9.71 -9.13
C LEU A 155 7.28 -8.62 -8.08
N LEU A 156 8.29 -7.81 -7.81
CA LEU A 156 8.19 -6.66 -6.90
C LEU A 156 7.19 -5.60 -7.38
N ASP A 157 7.11 -5.35 -8.68
CA ASP A 157 6.13 -4.41 -9.26
C ASP A 157 4.69 -4.95 -9.11
N ILE A 158 4.48 -6.25 -9.35
CA ILE A 158 3.19 -6.91 -9.12
C ILE A 158 2.80 -6.79 -7.63
N CYS A 159 3.70 -7.13 -6.71
CA CYS A 159 3.47 -7.01 -5.27
C CYS A 159 3.16 -5.57 -4.86
N ALA A 160 3.89 -4.59 -5.38
CA ALA A 160 3.65 -3.18 -5.08
C ALA A 160 2.26 -2.69 -5.55
N ARG A 161 1.81 -3.15 -6.71
CA ARG A 161 0.46 -2.84 -7.22
C ARG A 161 -0.63 -3.46 -6.33
N LEU A 162 -0.51 -4.74 -6.00
CA LEU A 162 -1.45 -5.44 -5.13
C LEU A 162 -1.50 -4.80 -3.74
N TRP A 163 -0.35 -4.40 -3.21
CA TRP A 163 -0.25 -3.65 -1.95
C TRP A 163 -1.05 -2.35 -2.02
N ASN A 164 -0.85 -1.51 -3.06
CA ASN A 164 -1.54 -0.24 -3.20
C ASN A 164 -3.07 -0.40 -3.17
N ILE A 165 -3.59 -1.40 -3.88
CA ILE A 165 -5.03 -1.67 -3.92
C ILE A 165 -5.51 -2.11 -2.52
N SER A 166 -4.79 -2.99 -1.85
CA SER A 166 -5.19 -3.43 -0.50
C SER A 166 -5.09 -2.33 0.56
N GLU A 167 -4.15 -1.39 0.43
CA GLU A 167 -4.11 -0.19 1.26
C GLU A 167 -5.35 0.68 1.11
N LEU A 168 -5.88 0.81 -0.12
CA LEU A 168 -7.13 1.53 -0.36
C LEU A 168 -8.28 0.93 0.47
N TYR A 169 -8.41 -0.41 0.47
CA TYR A 169 -9.39 -1.10 1.32
C TYR A 169 -9.14 -0.84 2.80
N ARG A 170 -7.89 -0.93 3.26
CA ARG A 170 -7.53 -0.69 4.65
C ARG A 170 -7.93 0.70 5.12
N TYR A 171 -7.66 1.74 4.34
CA TYR A 171 -8.01 3.12 4.70
C TYR A 171 -9.53 3.36 4.80
N TRP A 172 -10.31 2.70 3.95
CA TRP A 172 -11.75 2.95 3.87
C TRP A 172 -12.60 2.05 4.77
N SER A 173 -12.07 0.94 5.21
CA SER A 173 -12.90 -0.11 5.82
C SER A 173 -12.49 -0.51 7.24
N VAL A 174 -11.34 -0.05 7.76
CA VAL A 174 -10.91 -0.44 9.12
C VAL A 174 -11.71 0.33 10.17
N PRO A 175 -12.42 -0.37 11.08
CA PRO A 175 -12.92 0.25 12.29
C PRO A 175 -11.76 0.84 13.09
N ARG A 176 -11.88 2.08 13.48
CA ARG A 176 -10.83 2.90 14.11
C ARG A 176 -10.48 2.48 15.54
N ASP A 177 -11.02 1.38 16.03
CA ASP A 177 -10.84 0.87 17.39
C ASP A 177 -10.77 -0.65 17.38
N ASN A 178 -9.72 -1.20 16.76
CA ASN A 178 -9.46 -2.62 16.88
C ASN A 178 -8.23 -2.84 17.78
N ASN A 179 -8.37 -3.70 18.78
CA ASN A 179 -7.29 -4.13 19.67
C ASN A 179 -6.30 -5.10 18.98
N ARG A 180 -6.04 -4.90 17.68
CA ARG A 180 -5.14 -5.76 16.93
C ARG A 180 -3.70 -5.57 17.41
N PRO A 181 -2.98 -6.66 17.78
CA PRO A 181 -1.61 -6.57 18.27
C PRO A 181 -0.60 -6.42 17.12
N PHE A 182 -0.74 -5.38 16.30
CA PHE A 182 0.08 -5.14 15.10
C PHE A 182 1.58 -5.28 15.35
N ILE A 183 2.09 -4.67 16.42
CA ILE A 183 3.53 -4.71 16.74
C ILE A 183 4.00 -6.14 16.96
N THR A 184 3.22 -6.95 17.69
CA THR A 184 3.56 -8.35 17.97
C THR A 184 3.52 -9.20 16.71
N GLU A 185 2.56 -8.98 15.82
CA GLU A 185 2.47 -9.67 14.53
C GLU A 185 3.70 -9.40 13.67
N HIS A 186 4.07 -8.13 13.50
CA HIS A 186 5.23 -7.75 12.71
C HIS A 186 6.55 -8.24 13.32
N LYS A 187 6.66 -8.23 14.64
CA LYS A 187 7.82 -8.79 15.35
C LYS A 187 7.96 -10.29 15.10
N THR A 188 6.85 -11.02 15.18
CA THR A 188 6.85 -12.47 14.95
C THR A 188 7.22 -12.81 13.51
N LEU A 189 6.72 -12.02 12.56
CA LEU A 189 7.06 -12.15 11.14
C LEU A 189 8.55 -11.87 10.90
N MET A 190 9.07 -10.76 11.42
CA MET A 190 10.50 -10.43 11.34
C MET A 190 11.37 -11.57 11.90
N GLN A 191 11.04 -12.09 13.08
CA GLN A 191 11.80 -13.18 13.70
C GLN A 191 11.82 -14.45 12.85
N ALA A 192 10.69 -14.81 12.24
CA ALA A 192 10.61 -15.96 11.33
C ALA A 192 11.50 -15.76 10.08
N VAL A 193 11.51 -14.55 9.52
CA VAL A 193 12.36 -14.22 8.38
C VAL A 193 13.85 -14.28 8.75
N LEU A 194 14.24 -13.68 9.87
CA LEU A 194 15.64 -13.68 10.33
C LEU A 194 16.14 -15.08 10.73
N SER A 195 15.25 -15.96 11.20
CA SER A 195 15.61 -17.35 11.47
C SER A 195 15.73 -18.22 10.21
N ARG A 196 15.49 -17.65 9.01
CA ARG A 196 15.48 -18.35 7.72
C ARG A 196 14.49 -19.51 7.65
N ASP A 197 13.51 -19.55 8.52
CA ASP A 197 12.41 -20.53 8.49
C ASP A 197 11.36 -20.09 7.47
N CYS A 198 11.62 -20.47 6.23
CA CYS A 198 10.85 -20.02 5.06
C CYS A 198 9.38 -20.44 5.14
N GLU A 199 9.10 -21.68 5.52
CA GLU A 199 7.74 -22.20 5.61
C GLU A 199 6.95 -21.44 6.68
N ARG A 200 7.54 -21.30 7.86
CA ARG A 200 6.94 -20.55 8.97
C ARG A 200 6.75 -19.05 8.62
N ALA A 201 7.74 -18.43 7.99
CA ALA A 201 7.64 -17.02 7.60
C ALA A 201 6.48 -16.77 6.63
N VAL A 202 6.33 -17.63 5.61
CA VAL A 202 5.22 -17.54 4.63
C VAL A 202 3.87 -17.82 5.30
N ALA A 203 3.79 -18.80 6.19
CA ALA A 203 2.55 -19.09 6.92
C ALA A 203 2.12 -17.90 7.79
N ILE A 204 3.05 -17.29 8.55
CA ILE A 204 2.78 -16.09 9.36
C ILE A 204 2.38 -14.91 8.48
N TYR A 205 3.09 -14.70 7.36
CA TYR A 205 2.78 -13.64 6.41
C TYR A 205 1.37 -13.76 5.85
N ASN A 206 0.98 -14.95 5.41
CA ASN A 206 -0.34 -15.22 4.89
C ASN A 206 -1.45 -15.04 5.94
N ALA A 207 -1.20 -15.47 7.17
CA ALA A 207 -2.13 -15.27 8.29
C ALA A 207 -2.30 -13.79 8.62
N HIS A 208 -1.21 -13.01 8.63
CA HIS A 208 -1.22 -11.58 8.85
C HIS A 208 -2.06 -10.83 7.79
N ILE A 209 -1.90 -11.19 6.50
CA ILE A 209 -2.71 -10.60 5.43
C ILE A 209 -4.19 -11.02 5.57
N GLN A 210 -4.45 -12.29 5.87
CA GLN A 210 -5.81 -12.81 6.04
C GLN A 210 -6.56 -12.09 7.16
N LEU A 211 -5.92 -11.92 8.31
CA LEU A 211 -6.53 -11.22 9.44
C LEU A 211 -6.98 -9.80 9.09
N THR A 212 -6.21 -9.10 8.24
CA THR A 212 -6.62 -7.78 7.74
C THR A 212 -7.95 -7.85 6.99
N VAL A 213 -8.12 -8.85 6.13
CA VAL A 213 -9.35 -9.05 5.36
C VAL A 213 -10.53 -9.39 6.25
N ASP A 214 -10.33 -10.29 7.19
CA ASP A 214 -11.40 -10.73 8.09
C ASP A 214 -11.95 -9.54 8.88
N ILE A 215 -11.08 -8.67 9.39
CA ILE A 215 -11.47 -7.42 10.06
C ILE A 215 -12.24 -6.49 9.10
N LEU A 216 -11.78 -6.35 7.85
CA LEU A 216 -12.42 -5.49 6.85
C LEU A 216 -13.82 -6.00 6.46
N LEU A 217 -13.99 -7.31 6.33
CA LEU A 217 -15.28 -7.93 5.99
C LEU A 217 -16.26 -7.87 7.17
N GLU A 218 -15.77 -8.05 8.41
CA GLU A 218 -16.60 -7.96 9.61
C GLU A 218 -17.10 -6.53 9.88
N SER A 219 -16.38 -5.52 9.42
CA SER A 219 -16.76 -4.10 9.63
C SER A 219 -18.01 -3.66 8.89
N ASN A 220 -18.59 -4.48 8.01
CA ASN A 220 -19.71 -4.15 7.10
C ASN A 220 -19.46 -2.90 6.22
N ALA A 221 -18.25 -2.39 6.17
CA ALA A 221 -17.91 -1.21 5.39
C ALA A 221 -17.87 -1.47 3.86
N LEU A 222 -17.88 -2.74 3.48
CA LEU A 222 -17.86 -3.21 2.09
C LEU A 222 -19.19 -3.82 1.66
N ASN A 223 -20.31 -3.44 2.31
CA ASN A 223 -21.62 -3.91 1.86
C ASN A 223 -21.87 -3.42 0.43
N ASP A 224 -22.06 -4.39 -0.46
CA ASP A 224 -22.40 -4.17 -1.85
C ASP A 224 -23.64 -3.25 -1.96
N ASN A 225 -23.45 -2.05 -2.50
CA ASN A 225 -24.52 -1.24 -3.07
C ASN A 225 -24.73 -1.66 -4.51
#